data_7ca8b7802cc6f0cb29f896983d443a82
#
_entry.id   7ca8b7802cc6f0cb29f896983d443a82
#
_cell.length_a   1.000
_cell.length_b   1.000
_cell.length_c   1.000
_cell.angle_alpha   90.00
_cell.angle_beta   90.00
_cell.angle_gamma   90.00
#
_symmetry.space_group_name_H-M   'P 1'
#
loop_
_entity.id
_entity.type
_entity.pdbx_description
1 polymer ?
#
loop_
_entity_poly.entity_id
_entity_poly.type
_entity_poly.pdbx_seq_one_letter_code
_entity_poly.pdbx_strand_id
1 'polypeptide(L)'
;MTNNRKITICACSSRSFIPTVEVARLTAVLRNNGYEVSIHPDLCEAAEHKSDDLCAAGCVVGCYSRAMSALYAAAEKPQPTFIELREHTADYVLEQLQVAEHKATAEEQDAVLQEIMALPKKIGTDAWYPVLETDKCVNCGKCHDFCLFGVYDKVDGKVKVIAPANCKNNCPACARICPVGAIIFPKYDKAPINGAEQMEEGTIKIDMEAVYADALRTRLAHRRASVMLLKKQKK
;
A
#
# COMPACT_ATOMS: atom_id res chain seq x y z
N MET A 1 5.40 27.89 -17.59
CA MET A 1 4.92 27.35 -16.31
C MET A 1 3.61 26.69 -16.61
N THR A 2 3.62 25.38 -16.86
CA THR A 2 2.43 24.61 -17.21
C THR A 2 1.52 24.55 -16.01
N ASN A 3 0.33 25.06 -16.20
CA ASN A 3 -0.73 25.20 -15.22
C ASN A 3 -1.21 23.80 -14.73
N ASN A 4 -0.54 23.22 -13.75
CA ASN A 4 -0.88 21.89 -13.21
C ASN A 4 -2.01 22.02 -12.17
N ARG A 5 -3.18 22.49 -12.64
CA ARG A 5 -4.37 22.70 -11.79
C ARG A 5 -5.24 21.46 -11.61
N LYS A 6 -4.81 20.33 -12.16
CA LYS A 6 -5.51 19.04 -11.98
C LYS A 6 -5.00 18.31 -10.73
N ILE A 7 -5.91 18.00 -9.82
CA ILE A 7 -5.58 17.27 -8.58
C ILE A 7 -6.55 16.11 -8.42
N THR A 8 -6.02 14.92 -8.21
CA THR A 8 -6.80 13.75 -7.81
C THR A 8 -6.57 13.46 -6.34
N ILE A 9 -7.63 13.37 -5.55
CA ILE A 9 -7.55 13.08 -4.12
C ILE A 9 -8.14 11.69 -3.86
N CYS A 10 -7.41 10.83 -3.15
CA CYS A 10 -7.90 9.52 -2.74
C CYS A 10 -8.74 9.64 -1.46
N ALA A 11 -10.00 9.22 -1.50
CA ALA A 11 -10.86 9.18 -0.32
C ALA A 11 -10.57 7.98 0.60
N CYS A 12 -9.81 6.97 0.12
CA CYS A 12 -9.51 5.73 0.85
C CYS A 12 -10.77 5.07 1.46
N SER A 13 -11.86 4.97 0.67
CA SER A 13 -13.20 4.63 1.15
C SER A 13 -13.32 3.23 1.75
N SER A 14 -12.41 2.30 1.43
CA SER A 14 -12.44 0.92 1.93
C SER A 14 -11.84 0.78 3.34
N ARG A 15 -10.84 1.57 3.71
CA ARG A 15 -10.12 1.46 4.99
C ARG A 15 -10.16 2.73 5.84
N SER A 16 -10.53 3.85 5.25
CA SER A 16 -10.59 5.15 5.94
C SER A 16 -9.26 5.56 6.62
N PHE A 17 -8.12 5.21 6.02
CA PHE A 17 -6.82 5.63 6.52
C PHE A 17 -6.54 7.12 6.30
N ILE A 18 -7.30 7.76 5.41
CA ILE A 18 -7.25 9.18 5.18
C ILE A 18 -8.50 9.79 5.81
N PRO A 19 -8.36 10.76 6.73
CA PRO A 19 -9.51 11.38 7.38
C PRO A 19 -10.42 12.08 6.38
N THR A 20 -11.68 11.67 6.30
CA THR A 20 -12.65 12.21 5.34
C THR A 20 -12.83 13.72 5.47
N VAL A 21 -12.74 14.25 6.70
CA VAL A 21 -12.84 15.70 6.97
C VAL A 21 -11.68 16.47 6.35
N GLU A 22 -10.46 15.90 6.34
CA GLU A 22 -9.30 16.52 5.69
C GLU A 22 -9.44 16.51 4.17
N VAL A 23 -9.96 15.42 3.60
CA VAL A 23 -10.28 15.32 2.16
C VAL A 23 -11.30 16.37 1.77
N ALA A 24 -12.37 16.52 2.56
CA ALA A 24 -13.44 17.49 2.29
C ALA A 24 -12.93 18.93 2.36
N ARG A 25 -12.20 19.26 3.42
CA ARG A 25 -11.61 20.60 3.61
C ARG A 25 -10.62 20.92 2.48
N LEU A 26 -9.70 20.01 2.19
CA LEU A 26 -8.73 20.20 1.12
C LEU A 26 -9.42 20.44 -0.23
N THR A 27 -10.41 19.59 -0.56
CA THR A 27 -11.14 19.71 -1.82
C THR A 27 -11.86 21.03 -1.95
N ALA A 28 -12.58 21.48 -0.91
CA ALA A 28 -13.29 22.74 -0.91
C ALA A 28 -12.35 23.93 -1.12
N VAL A 29 -11.25 23.98 -0.38
CA VAL A 29 -10.24 25.04 -0.50
C VAL A 29 -9.61 25.06 -1.89
N LEU A 30 -9.22 23.91 -2.43
CA LEU A 30 -8.62 23.82 -3.76
C LEU A 30 -9.59 24.28 -4.86
N ARG A 31 -10.86 23.87 -4.79
CA ARG A 31 -11.91 24.32 -5.73
C ARG A 31 -12.09 25.84 -5.69
N ASN A 32 -12.09 26.43 -4.49
CA ASN A 32 -12.17 27.90 -4.30
C ASN A 32 -10.98 28.64 -4.90
N ASN A 33 -9.80 27.98 -4.97
CA ASN A 33 -8.61 28.51 -5.61
C ASN A 33 -8.50 28.17 -7.10
N GLY A 34 -9.57 27.64 -7.73
CA GLY A 34 -9.65 27.36 -9.16
C GLY A 34 -8.89 26.13 -9.63
N TYR A 35 -8.65 25.15 -8.72
CA TYR A 35 -8.14 23.84 -9.10
C TYR A 35 -9.27 22.92 -9.59
N GLU A 36 -8.98 22.12 -10.60
CA GLU A 36 -9.84 21.01 -11.04
C GLU A 36 -9.58 19.81 -10.13
N VAL A 37 -10.48 19.54 -9.18
CA VAL A 37 -10.30 18.48 -8.18
C VAL A 37 -11.26 17.34 -8.45
N SER A 38 -10.72 16.14 -8.63
CA SER A 38 -11.46 14.88 -8.67
C SER A 38 -11.19 14.08 -7.39
N ILE A 39 -12.26 13.53 -6.79
CA ILE A 39 -12.14 12.64 -5.64
C ILE A 39 -12.30 11.21 -6.13
N HIS A 40 -11.26 10.38 -5.93
CA HIS A 40 -11.30 8.97 -6.28
C HIS A 40 -11.62 8.12 -5.04
N PRO A 41 -12.56 7.17 -5.12
CA PRO A 41 -12.93 6.36 -3.96
C PRO A 41 -11.77 5.53 -3.41
N ASP A 42 -11.00 4.87 -4.27
CA ASP A 42 -9.90 3.99 -3.86
C ASP A 42 -8.85 3.80 -4.97
N LEU A 43 -7.72 4.51 -4.88
CA LEU A 43 -6.63 4.41 -5.86
C LEU A 43 -5.96 3.02 -5.86
N CYS A 44 -5.98 2.29 -4.73
CA CYS A 44 -5.42 0.95 -4.69
C CYS A 44 -6.24 -0.01 -5.57
N GLU A 45 -7.56 0.10 -5.57
CA GLU A 45 -8.43 -0.68 -6.44
C GLU A 45 -8.23 -0.31 -7.92
N ALA A 46 -8.17 0.98 -8.22
CA ALA A 46 -7.91 1.44 -9.58
C ALA A 46 -6.57 0.91 -10.11
N ALA A 47 -5.54 0.86 -9.27
CA ALA A 47 -4.22 0.35 -9.64
C ALA A 47 -4.21 -1.18 -9.82
N GLU A 48 -4.95 -1.93 -9.00
CA GLU A 48 -5.12 -3.38 -9.14
C GLU A 48 -5.66 -3.75 -10.53
N HIS A 49 -6.64 -2.96 -10.98
CA HIS A 49 -7.30 -3.17 -12.29
C HIS A 49 -6.64 -2.40 -13.45
N LYS A 50 -5.51 -1.73 -13.21
CA LYS A 50 -4.83 -0.86 -14.18
C LYS A 50 -5.78 0.14 -14.86
N SER A 51 -6.75 0.65 -14.10
CA SER A 51 -7.82 1.53 -14.59
C SER A 51 -7.27 2.78 -15.26
N ASP A 52 -7.97 3.27 -16.27
CA ASP A 52 -7.68 4.55 -16.91
C ASP A 52 -8.05 5.76 -16.03
N ASP A 53 -8.79 5.53 -14.95
CA ASP A 53 -9.11 6.55 -13.94
C ASP A 53 -7.86 7.01 -13.15
N LEU A 54 -6.75 6.25 -13.20
CA LEU A 54 -5.49 6.69 -12.63
C LEU A 54 -4.96 7.89 -13.41
N CYS A 55 -5.01 9.06 -12.78
CA CYS A 55 -4.63 10.32 -13.40
C CYS A 55 -3.16 10.27 -13.88
N ALA A 56 -2.97 10.52 -15.17
CA ALA A 56 -1.65 10.52 -15.78
C ALA A 56 -0.92 11.86 -15.68
N ALA A 57 -1.62 12.94 -15.30
CA ALA A 57 -1.09 14.30 -15.24
C ALA A 57 -1.58 15.02 -13.99
N GLY A 58 -0.74 15.94 -13.49
CA GLY A 58 -1.10 16.75 -12.34
C GLY A 58 -0.50 16.27 -11.03
N CYS A 59 -1.27 16.38 -9.96
CA CYS A 59 -0.89 15.98 -8.63
C CYS A 59 -1.89 14.94 -8.09
N VAL A 60 -1.38 13.97 -7.37
CA VAL A 60 -2.17 12.97 -6.65
C VAL A 60 -1.94 13.13 -5.15
N VAL A 61 -3.02 13.32 -4.42
CA VAL A 61 -2.99 13.45 -2.96
C VAL A 61 -3.63 12.21 -2.35
N GLY A 62 -2.95 11.60 -1.38
CA GLY A 62 -3.51 10.38 -0.82
C GLY A 62 -2.67 9.75 0.28
N CYS A 63 -2.37 8.48 0.12
CA CYS A 63 -1.58 7.68 1.04
C CYS A 63 -0.10 8.14 1.05
N TYR A 64 0.81 7.33 1.56
CA TYR A 64 2.25 7.61 1.52
C TYR A 64 2.75 7.75 0.08
N SER A 65 3.57 8.75 -0.19
CA SER A 65 4.12 9.04 -1.53
C SER A 65 4.84 7.82 -2.12
N ARG A 66 5.60 7.10 -1.31
CA ARG A 66 6.26 5.85 -1.70
C ARG A 66 5.25 4.78 -2.14
N ALA A 67 4.14 4.61 -1.41
CA ALA A 67 3.11 3.64 -1.76
C ALA A 67 2.38 4.02 -3.05
N MET A 68 2.03 5.30 -3.23
CA MET A 68 1.38 5.79 -4.43
C MET A 68 2.29 5.64 -5.66
N SER A 69 3.56 6.00 -5.55
CA SER A 69 4.54 5.81 -6.64
C SER A 69 4.65 4.35 -7.05
N ALA A 70 4.75 3.43 -6.09
CA ALA A 70 4.81 2.01 -6.36
C ALA A 70 3.51 1.48 -7.02
N LEU A 71 2.33 1.95 -6.58
CA LEU A 71 1.04 1.61 -7.19
C LEU A 71 0.98 2.02 -8.66
N TYR A 72 1.37 3.26 -8.98
CA TYR A 72 1.37 3.77 -10.34
C TYR A 72 2.38 3.03 -11.22
N ALA A 73 3.57 2.73 -10.69
CA ALA A 73 4.56 1.92 -11.39
C ALA A 73 4.05 0.51 -11.69
N ALA A 74 3.41 -0.16 -10.72
CA ALA A 74 2.82 -1.49 -10.89
C ALA A 74 1.67 -1.50 -11.90
N ALA A 75 0.89 -0.42 -11.95
CA ALA A 75 -0.18 -0.23 -12.94
C ALA A 75 0.34 0.21 -14.31
N GLU A 76 1.65 0.41 -14.48
CA GLU A 76 2.27 0.89 -15.73
C GLU A 76 1.74 2.27 -16.16
N LYS A 77 1.43 3.13 -15.18
CA LYS A 77 0.93 4.49 -15.40
C LYS A 77 2.04 5.52 -15.18
N PRO A 78 1.94 6.69 -15.83
CA PRO A 78 2.87 7.80 -15.59
C PRO A 78 2.93 8.19 -14.12
N GLN A 79 4.07 8.76 -13.69
CA GLN A 79 4.32 9.19 -12.32
C GLN A 79 3.99 10.68 -12.16
N PRO A 80 2.81 11.07 -11.64
CA PRO A 80 2.52 12.46 -11.29
C PRO A 80 3.27 12.88 -10.03
N THR A 81 3.09 14.11 -9.59
CA THR A 81 3.54 14.51 -8.25
C THR A 81 2.63 13.87 -7.20
N PHE A 82 3.22 13.22 -6.20
CA PHE A 82 2.49 12.63 -5.09
C PHE A 82 2.66 13.47 -3.83
N ILE A 83 1.55 13.80 -3.15
CA ILE A 83 1.56 14.48 -1.85
C ILE A 83 0.80 13.62 -0.85
N GLU A 84 1.38 13.46 0.33
CA GLU A 84 0.83 12.65 1.39
C GLU A 84 -0.23 13.41 2.20
N LEU A 85 -1.35 12.72 2.48
CA LEU A 85 -2.41 13.20 3.36
C LEU A 85 -2.72 12.21 4.49
N ARG A 86 -2.15 11.01 4.46
CA ARG A 86 -2.48 9.96 5.43
C ARG A 86 -2.15 10.33 6.87
N GLU A 87 -1.00 10.98 7.08
CA GLU A 87 -0.53 11.41 8.40
C GLU A 87 -0.38 12.94 8.49
N HIS A 88 -0.90 13.64 7.49
CA HIS A 88 -0.85 15.09 7.42
C HIS A 88 -2.24 15.70 7.35
N THR A 89 -2.31 17.01 7.56
CA THR A 89 -3.55 17.79 7.44
C THR A 89 -3.71 18.38 6.05
N ALA A 90 -4.91 18.88 5.76
CA ALA A 90 -5.16 19.64 4.53
C ALA A 90 -4.22 20.85 4.40
N ASP A 91 -3.90 21.53 5.51
CA ASP A 91 -2.98 22.69 5.48
C ASP A 91 -1.59 22.32 4.99
N TYR A 92 -1.04 21.19 5.43
CA TYR A 92 0.23 20.68 4.92
C TYR A 92 0.22 20.53 3.39
N VAL A 93 -0.84 19.93 2.83
CA VAL A 93 -0.96 19.75 1.38
C VAL A 93 -1.09 21.09 0.66
N LEU A 94 -1.87 22.03 1.22
CA LEU A 94 -2.04 23.37 0.65
C LEU A 94 -0.73 24.17 0.63
N GLU A 95 0.10 24.02 1.67
CA GLU A 95 1.44 24.63 1.72
C GLU A 95 2.36 24.02 0.65
N GLN A 96 2.37 22.68 0.48
CA GLN A 96 3.14 22.02 -0.58
C GLN A 96 2.73 22.48 -1.99
N LEU A 97 1.43 22.73 -2.19
CA LEU A 97 0.87 23.24 -3.43
C LEU A 97 1.01 24.76 -3.59
N GLN A 98 1.53 25.47 -2.57
CA GLN A 98 1.68 26.93 -2.52
C GLN A 98 0.35 27.65 -2.79
N VAL A 99 -0.74 27.15 -2.22
CA VAL A 99 -2.07 27.75 -2.34
C VAL A 99 -2.11 29.01 -1.48
N ALA A 100 -2.60 30.13 -2.05
CA ALA A 100 -2.57 31.42 -1.37
C ALA A 100 -3.64 31.58 -0.28
N GLU A 101 -4.83 31.02 -0.50
CA GLU A 101 -5.96 31.14 0.43
C GLU A 101 -6.42 29.76 0.93
N HIS A 102 -6.38 29.55 2.24
CA HIS A 102 -6.75 28.30 2.90
C HIS A 102 -8.17 28.34 3.51
N LYS A 103 -9.10 29.06 2.85
CA LYS A 103 -10.46 29.26 3.36
C LYS A 103 -11.50 28.47 2.57
N ALA A 104 -12.36 27.79 3.31
CA ALA A 104 -13.60 27.21 2.81
C ALA A 104 -14.66 27.32 3.91
N THR A 105 -15.91 27.61 3.54
CA THR A 105 -17.02 27.67 4.49
C THR A 105 -17.40 26.28 4.99
N ALA A 106 -18.16 26.21 6.08
CA ALA A 106 -18.68 24.93 6.59
C ALA A 106 -19.61 24.28 5.57
N GLU A 107 -20.45 25.07 4.91
CA GLU A 107 -21.40 24.59 3.90
C GLU A 107 -20.67 23.96 2.69
N GLU A 108 -19.56 24.57 2.24
CA GLU A 108 -18.75 24.04 1.15
C GLU A 108 -18.08 22.70 1.54
N GLN A 109 -17.58 22.60 2.76
CA GLN A 109 -17.00 21.37 3.28
C GLN A 109 -18.07 20.28 3.44
N ASP A 110 -19.25 20.62 3.95
CA ASP A 110 -20.37 19.69 4.10
C ASP A 110 -20.86 19.18 2.72
N ALA A 111 -20.91 20.04 1.70
CA ALA A 111 -21.25 19.62 0.35
C ALA A 111 -20.25 18.57 -0.19
N VAL A 112 -18.94 18.76 0.03
CA VAL A 112 -17.92 17.79 -0.35
C VAL A 112 -18.02 16.51 0.49
N LEU A 113 -18.34 16.61 1.78
CA LEU A 113 -18.58 15.42 2.61
C LEU A 113 -19.72 14.55 2.04
N GLN A 114 -20.82 15.17 1.59
CA GLN A 114 -21.92 14.46 0.93
C GLN A 114 -21.46 13.82 -0.38
N GLU A 115 -20.65 14.50 -1.18
CA GLU A 115 -20.03 13.95 -2.38
C GLU A 115 -19.21 12.69 -2.07
N ILE A 116 -18.34 12.75 -1.04
CA ILE A 116 -17.52 11.60 -0.61
C ILE A 116 -18.39 10.44 -0.11
N MET A 117 -19.44 10.74 0.64
CA MET A 117 -20.36 9.72 1.15
C MET A 117 -21.16 9.02 0.02
N ALA A 118 -21.39 9.71 -1.09
CA ALA A 118 -22.05 9.16 -2.26
C ALA A 118 -21.12 8.34 -3.17
N LEU A 119 -19.80 8.38 -2.95
CA LEU A 119 -18.86 7.58 -3.73
C LEU A 119 -19.14 6.08 -3.59
N PRO A 120 -18.95 5.29 -4.66
CA PRO A 120 -19.13 3.85 -4.61
C PRO A 120 -18.17 3.24 -3.58
N LYS A 121 -18.74 2.50 -2.62
CA LYS A 121 -17.99 1.72 -1.64
C LYS A 121 -18.12 0.26 -1.98
N LYS A 122 -17.02 -0.44 -2.21
CA LYS A 122 -17.05 -1.89 -2.26
C LYS A 122 -17.23 -2.44 -0.85
N ILE A 123 -18.35 -3.11 -0.61
CA ILE A 123 -18.61 -3.82 0.64
C ILE A 123 -18.00 -5.21 0.52
N GLY A 124 -17.05 -5.54 1.40
CA GLY A 124 -16.58 -6.91 1.62
C GLY A 124 -15.28 -7.33 0.95
N THR A 125 -14.73 -6.56 0.01
CA THR A 125 -13.42 -6.86 -0.58
C THR A 125 -12.57 -5.60 -0.66
N ASP A 126 -11.50 -5.57 0.14
CA ASP A 126 -10.46 -4.56 -0.02
C ASP A 126 -9.56 -4.91 -1.21
N ALA A 127 -9.03 -3.91 -1.88
CA ALA A 127 -7.88 -4.06 -2.76
C ALA A 127 -6.63 -4.36 -1.92
N TRP A 128 -6.52 -5.58 -1.42
CA TRP A 128 -5.42 -6.07 -0.60
C TRP A 128 -4.48 -6.93 -1.42
N TYR A 129 -3.37 -6.38 -1.81
CA TYR A 129 -2.35 -7.09 -2.58
C TYR A 129 -0.98 -6.45 -2.36
N PRO A 130 0.11 -7.21 -2.61
CA PRO A 130 1.46 -6.66 -2.53
C PRO A 130 1.77 -5.81 -3.76
N VAL A 131 2.39 -4.67 -3.53
CA VAL A 131 2.98 -3.83 -4.57
C VAL A 131 4.50 -3.97 -4.48
N LEU A 132 5.16 -4.28 -5.60
CA LEU A 132 6.59 -4.51 -5.66
C LEU A 132 7.30 -3.26 -6.19
N GLU A 133 8.19 -2.68 -5.38
CA GLU A 133 9.13 -1.66 -5.82
C GLU A 133 10.26 -2.32 -6.62
N THR A 134 10.15 -2.27 -7.94
CA THR A 134 11.10 -2.93 -8.85
C THR A 134 12.52 -2.41 -8.71
N ASP A 135 12.68 -1.13 -8.40
CA ASP A 135 13.99 -0.48 -8.24
C ASP A 135 14.72 -0.94 -6.97
N LYS A 136 13.98 -1.32 -5.93
CA LYS A 136 14.53 -1.90 -4.69
C LYS A 136 14.67 -3.42 -4.75
N CYS A 137 13.94 -4.07 -5.64
CA CYS A 137 13.86 -5.52 -5.70
C CYS A 137 15.17 -6.12 -6.24
N VAL A 138 15.82 -6.95 -5.43
CA VAL A 138 17.04 -7.70 -5.82
C VAL A 138 16.73 -9.06 -6.46
N ASN A 139 15.49 -9.34 -6.78
CA ASN A 139 15.00 -10.57 -7.43
C ASN A 139 15.42 -11.88 -6.74
N CYS A 140 15.61 -11.87 -5.41
CA CYS A 140 16.04 -13.06 -4.65
C CYS A 140 14.99 -14.19 -4.62
N GLY A 141 13.75 -13.94 -4.99
CA GLY A 141 12.68 -14.92 -5.10
C GLY A 141 12.04 -15.37 -3.78
N LYS A 142 12.50 -14.91 -2.62
CA LYS A 142 11.97 -15.34 -1.31
C LYS A 142 10.44 -15.17 -1.20
N CYS A 143 9.88 -14.07 -1.71
CA CYS A 143 8.43 -13.81 -1.71
C CYS A 143 7.66 -14.81 -2.59
N HIS A 144 8.20 -15.16 -3.76
CA HIS A 144 7.62 -16.18 -4.63
C HIS A 144 7.64 -17.56 -3.96
N ASP A 145 8.79 -17.99 -3.45
CA ASP A 145 8.96 -19.33 -2.87
C ASP A 145 8.16 -19.50 -1.56
N PHE A 146 7.87 -18.38 -0.86
CA PHE A 146 7.11 -18.38 0.38
C PHE A 146 5.59 -18.32 0.19
N CYS A 147 5.11 -17.66 -0.88
CA CYS A 147 3.69 -17.37 -1.06
C CYS A 147 2.92 -18.63 -1.50
N LEU A 148 2.05 -19.16 -0.62
CA LEU A 148 1.23 -20.33 -0.91
C LEU A 148 0.05 -20.04 -1.86
N PHE A 149 -0.23 -18.78 -2.14
CA PHE A 149 -1.41 -18.33 -2.90
C PHE A 149 -1.10 -18.06 -4.38
N GLY A 150 0.14 -18.26 -4.82
CA GLY A 150 0.52 -18.06 -6.21
C GLY A 150 0.42 -16.61 -6.69
N VAL A 151 0.68 -15.64 -5.80
CA VAL A 151 0.61 -14.21 -6.12
C VAL A 151 1.76 -13.77 -7.02
N TYR A 152 2.90 -14.44 -6.94
CA TYR A 152 4.14 -14.08 -7.62
C TYR A 152 4.55 -15.13 -8.65
N ASP A 153 5.29 -14.69 -9.66
CA ASP A 153 6.02 -15.58 -10.57
C ASP A 153 7.41 -14.99 -10.89
N LYS A 154 8.29 -15.84 -11.44
CA LYS A 154 9.61 -15.45 -11.94
C LYS A 154 9.57 -15.41 -13.47
N VAL A 155 9.49 -14.22 -14.02
CA VAL A 155 9.46 -13.99 -15.48
C VAL A 155 10.78 -13.35 -15.89
N ASP A 156 11.53 -14.00 -16.80
CA ASP A 156 12.85 -13.55 -17.27
C ASP A 156 13.83 -13.24 -16.12
N GLY A 157 13.84 -14.08 -15.09
CA GLY A 157 14.69 -13.94 -13.91
C GLY A 157 14.27 -12.84 -12.95
N LYS A 158 13.16 -12.15 -13.20
CA LYS A 158 12.60 -11.10 -12.35
C LYS A 158 11.34 -11.57 -11.64
N VAL A 159 11.22 -11.23 -10.36
CA VAL A 159 10.00 -11.47 -9.61
C VAL A 159 8.93 -10.47 -10.05
N LYS A 160 7.73 -10.98 -10.36
CA LYS A 160 6.56 -10.18 -10.70
C LYS A 160 5.35 -10.59 -9.87
N VAL A 161 4.49 -9.63 -9.57
CA VAL A 161 3.14 -9.89 -9.04
C VAL A 161 2.25 -10.19 -10.24
N ILE A 162 1.77 -11.44 -10.35
CA ILE A 162 0.97 -11.90 -11.50
C ILE A 162 -0.50 -12.10 -11.17
N ALA A 163 -0.81 -12.40 -9.93
CA ALA A 163 -2.17 -12.69 -9.47
C ALA A 163 -2.46 -11.96 -8.15
N PRO A 164 -2.59 -10.61 -8.17
CA PRO A 164 -2.81 -9.82 -6.97
C PRO A 164 -4.09 -10.23 -6.23
N ALA A 165 -5.16 -10.54 -6.94
CA ALA A 165 -6.45 -10.97 -6.38
C ALA A 165 -6.36 -12.29 -5.57
N ASN A 166 -5.33 -13.11 -5.77
CA ASN A 166 -5.11 -14.33 -5.00
C ASN A 166 -4.54 -14.04 -3.59
N CYS A 167 -4.14 -12.81 -3.31
CA CYS A 167 -3.54 -12.48 -2.03
C CYS A 167 -4.54 -12.64 -0.89
N LYS A 168 -4.15 -13.38 0.14
CA LYS A 168 -4.98 -13.52 1.33
C LYS A 168 -5.10 -12.19 2.05
N ASN A 169 -6.33 -11.72 2.26
CA ASN A 169 -6.61 -10.46 2.95
C ASN A 169 -5.90 -10.40 4.33
N ASN A 170 -5.33 -9.25 4.63
CA ASN A 170 -4.55 -8.97 5.85
C ASN A 170 -3.29 -9.86 6.05
N CYS A 171 -2.71 -10.41 4.98
CA CYS A 171 -1.48 -11.18 5.04
C CYS A 171 -0.28 -10.40 4.46
N PRO A 172 0.56 -9.72 5.29
CA PRO A 172 1.76 -9.03 4.82
C PRO A 172 3.03 -9.90 4.93
N ALA A 173 2.92 -11.22 4.96
CA ALA A 173 4.03 -12.11 5.28
C ALA A 173 5.20 -12.00 4.29
N CYS A 174 4.93 -11.85 2.99
CA CYS A 174 5.96 -11.67 1.96
C CYS A 174 6.76 -10.36 2.15
N ALA A 175 6.13 -9.30 2.64
CA ALA A 175 6.82 -8.05 2.96
C ALA A 175 7.76 -8.21 4.17
N ARG A 176 7.35 -9.01 5.17
CA ARG A 176 8.17 -9.27 6.37
C ARG A 176 9.44 -10.08 6.09
N ILE A 177 9.40 -10.97 5.08
CA ILE A 177 10.56 -11.78 4.70
C ILE A 177 11.42 -11.11 3.63
N CYS A 178 10.98 -10.00 3.04
CA CYS A 178 11.73 -9.29 2.03
C CYS A 178 12.98 -8.63 2.64
N PRO A 179 14.20 -9.04 2.25
CA PRO A 179 15.43 -8.56 2.91
C PRO A 179 15.67 -7.07 2.66
N VAL A 180 15.17 -6.54 1.55
CA VAL A 180 15.36 -5.14 1.15
C VAL A 180 14.09 -4.27 1.33
N GLY A 181 13.01 -4.83 1.87
CA GLY A 181 11.77 -4.10 2.09
C GLY A 181 11.12 -3.56 0.81
N ALA A 182 11.25 -4.28 -0.30
CA ALA A 182 10.73 -3.87 -1.61
C ALA A 182 9.23 -4.16 -1.80
N ILE A 183 8.56 -4.76 -0.81
CA ILE A 183 7.14 -5.12 -0.91
C ILE A 183 6.33 -4.23 0.00
N ILE A 184 5.37 -3.52 -0.59
CA ILE A 184 4.46 -2.61 0.09
C ILE A 184 3.06 -3.20 0.08
N PHE A 185 2.33 -3.02 1.17
CA PHE A 185 0.88 -3.22 1.28
C PHE A 185 0.24 -1.90 1.67
N PRO A 186 -0.24 -1.09 0.72
CA PRO A 186 -0.78 0.25 1.02
C PRO A 186 -1.94 0.23 2.01
N LYS A 187 -2.70 -0.87 2.05
CA LYS A 187 -3.82 -1.09 2.97
C LYS A 187 -3.39 -1.67 4.33
N TYR A 188 -2.08 -1.78 4.60
CA TYR A 188 -1.58 -2.18 5.92
C TYR A 188 -1.50 -0.96 6.84
N ASP A 189 -1.63 -1.22 8.15
CA ASP A 189 -1.64 -0.17 9.18
C ASP A 189 -0.24 0.24 9.64
N LYS A 190 0.78 -0.62 9.48
CA LYS A 190 2.11 -0.44 10.08
C LYS A 190 3.22 -0.15 9.09
N ALA A 191 4.07 0.81 9.46
CA ALA A 191 5.33 1.10 8.80
C ALA A 191 6.34 -0.07 8.95
N PRO A 192 7.29 -0.22 8.04
CA PRO A 192 7.39 0.43 6.73
C PRO A 192 6.61 -0.29 5.63
N ILE A 193 5.84 -1.34 5.99
CA ILE A 193 5.13 -2.23 5.04
C ILE A 193 4.02 -1.46 4.31
N ASN A 194 3.41 -0.47 4.96
CA ASN A 194 2.38 0.39 4.38
C ASN A 194 2.90 1.45 3.40
N GLY A 195 4.21 1.57 3.25
CA GLY A 195 4.87 2.55 2.40
C GLY A 195 5.39 3.78 3.13
N ALA A 196 5.17 3.90 4.45
CA ALA A 196 5.83 4.92 5.26
C ALA A 196 7.35 4.69 5.30
N GLU A 197 8.09 5.77 5.49
CA GLU A 197 9.56 5.70 5.56
C GLU A 197 10.08 5.25 6.93
N GLN A 198 9.35 5.58 7.99
CA GLN A 198 9.76 5.27 9.37
C GLN A 198 9.23 3.89 9.79
N MET A 199 10.07 3.17 10.54
CA MET A 199 9.65 1.94 11.21
C MET A 199 8.98 2.28 12.53
N GLU A 200 7.73 1.84 12.72
CA GLU A 200 7.11 1.83 14.04
C GLU A 200 7.82 0.81 14.95
N GLU A 201 7.91 1.14 16.24
CA GLU A 201 8.39 0.19 17.24
C GLU A 201 7.49 -1.06 17.23
N GLY A 202 8.11 -2.24 17.09
CA GLY A 202 7.41 -3.52 17.05
C GLY A 202 7.18 -4.11 15.66
N THR A 203 7.68 -3.52 14.57
CA THR A 203 7.67 -4.16 13.25
C THR A 203 8.68 -5.31 13.23
N ILE A 204 8.19 -6.55 13.31
CA ILE A 204 9.03 -7.75 13.31
C ILE A 204 9.37 -8.13 11.87
N LYS A 205 10.65 -8.12 11.52
CA LYS A 205 11.18 -8.79 10.33
C LYS A 205 11.34 -10.28 10.64
N ILE A 206 10.72 -11.13 9.84
CA ILE A 206 10.88 -12.58 9.99
C ILE A 206 12.17 -12.99 9.28
N ASP A 207 13.16 -13.41 10.04
CA ASP A 207 14.36 -14.05 9.49
C ASP A 207 14.00 -15.50 9.10
N MET A 208 13.77 -15.71 7.82
CA MET A 208 13.39 -17.02 7.30
C MET A 208 14.51 -18.06 7.47
N GLU A 209 15.78 -17.66 7.45
CA GLU A 209 16.89 -18.59 7.66
C GLU A 209 16.89 -19.09 9.09
N ALA A 210 16.66 -18.20 10.06
CA ALA A 210 16.50 -18.58 11.46
C ALA A 210 15.29 -19.49 11.68
N VAL A 211 14.15 -19.19 11.04
CA VAL A 211 12.93 -20.02 11.13
C VAL A 211 13.15 -21.42 10.55
N TYR A 212 13.78 -21.53 9.37
CA TYR A 212 14.11 -22.83 8.78
C TYR A 212 15.14 -23.61 9.59
N ALA A 213 16.18 -22.94 10.12
CA ALA A 213 17.16 -23.57 10.97
C ALA A 213 16.55 -24.13 12.25
N ASP A 214 15.63 -23.40 12.87
CA ASP A 214 14.93 -23.85 14.09
C ASP A 214 13.97 -25.01 13.80
N ALA A 215 13.19 -24.94 12.71
CA ALA A 215 12.34 -26.02 12.25
C ALA A 215 13.14 -27.29 11.95
N LEU A 216 14.31 -27.16 11.34
CA LEU A 216 15.20 -28.29 11.05
C LEU A 216 15.78 -28.89 12.34
N ARG A 217 16.22 -28.04 13.29
CA ARG A 217 16.70 -28.49 14.61
C ARG A 217 15.63 -29.27 15.35
N THR A 218 14.39 -28.77 15.38
CA THR A 218 13.25 -29.39 16.03
C THR A 218 12.95 -30.76 15.42
N ARG A 219 12.93 -30.87 14.08
CA ARG A 219 12.73 -32.16 13.38
C ARG A 219 13.83 -33.15 13.67
N LEU A 220 15.09 -32.71 13.70
CA LEU A 220 16.23 -33.57 14.03
C LEU A 220 16.19 -34.03 15.50
N ALA A 221 15.79 -33.16 16.42
CA ALA A 221 15.61 -33.51 17.84
C ALA A 221 14.50 -34.58 18.01
N HIS A 222 13.34 -34.41 17.34
CA HIS A 222 12.28 -35.42 17.32
C HIS A 222 12.72 -36.78 16.77
N ARG A 223 13.46 -36.80 15.65
CA ARG A 223 14.01 -38.05 15.09
C ARG A 223 14.96 -38.73 16.05
N ARG A 224 15.86 -37.98 16.70
CA ARG A 224 16.81 -38.53 17.71
C ARG A 224 16.06 -39.13 18.90
N ALA A 225 15.05 -38.45 19.42
CA ALA A 225 14.23 -38.95 20.52
C ALA A 225 13.47 -40.24 20.13
N SER A 226 12.88 -40.29 18.94
CA SER A 226 12.20 -41.49 18.43
C SER A 226 13.13 -42.69 18.28
N VAL A 227 14.33 -42.47 17.77
CA VAL A 227 15.37 -43.54 17.65
C VAL A 227 15.81 -44.05 19.03
N MET A 228 15.96 -43.15 20.03
CA MET A 228 16.31 -43.55 21.41
C MET A 228 15.20 -44.40 22.07
N LEU A 229 13.94 -44.06 21.85
CA LEU A 229 12.79 -44.82 22.36
C LEU A 229 12.76 -46.23 21.75
N LEU A 230 12.97 -46.35 20.44
CA LEU A 230 13.04 -47.67 19.76
C LEU A 230 14.20 -48.53 20.25
N LYS A 231 15.34 -47.94 20.59
CA LYS A 231 16.50 -48.67 21.15
C LYS A 231 16.23 -49.16 22.59
N LYS A 232 15.43 -48.44 23.38
CA LYS A 232 15.04 -48.86 24.74
C LYS A 232 14.03 -50.01 24.76
N GLN A 233 13.21 -50.18 23.73
CA GLN A 233 12.23 -51.24 23.61
C GLN A 233 12.84 -52.58 23.11
N LYS A 234 14.07 -52.57 22.66
CA LYS A 234 14.80 -53.78 22.19
C LYS A 234 15.77 -54.39 23.21
N LYS A 235 15.73 -53.91 24.45
CA LYS A 235 16.41 -54.51 25.60
C LYS A 235 15.38 -55.05 26.60
#